data_3714fb25f873bbb225d9fd3bf6650837
#
_entry.id   3714fb25f873bbb225d9fd3bf6650837
#
_cell.length_a   1.000
_cell.length_b   1.000
_cell.length_c   1.000
_cell.angle_alpha   90.00
_cell.angle_beta   90.00
_cell.angle_gamma   90.00
#
_symmetry.space_group_name_H-M   'P 1'
#
loop_
_entity.id
_entity.type
_entity.pdbx_description
1 polymer ?
#
loop_
_entity_poly.entity_id
_entity_poly.type
_entity_poly.pdbx_seq_one_letter_code
_entity_poly.pdbx_strand_id
1 'polypeptide(L)'
;RRDNDRARDQYRRPAETLAFFQVEPNMTVAEYGPGGAWYTRVLAPWVMPQGKYIAFNGDSDARSYNSRAQEARAKAWTENFKKALVDSSGMGEDHAHAFEIDEMPEEVEGTVDRVLIFRSMHGLANGNTADDVLFGAGAKNTVASLKCGERADHMQRLHQHL
;
A
#
# COMPACT_ATOMS: atom_id res chain seq x y z
N ARG A 1 6.27 16.11 -4.69
CA ARG A 1 4.97 15.61 -5.21
C ARG A 1 4.60 16.38 -6.48
N ARG A 2 3.92 15.73 -7.41
CA ARG A 2 3.45 16.32 -8.67
C ARG A 2 2.33 17.33 -8.41
N ASP A 3 2.21 18.37 -9.22
CA ASP A 3 1.14 19.38 -9.06
C ASP A 3 -0.27 18.76 -9.15
N ASN A 4 -0.46 17.81 -10.08
CA ASN A 4 -1.71 17.06 -10.20
C ASN A 4 -2.05 16.21 -8.96
N ASP A 5 -1.07 15.83 -8.16
CA ASP A 5 -1.31 15.13 -6.89
C ASP A 5 -1.85 16.10 -5.85
N ARG A 6 -1.28 17.32 -5.78
CA ARG A 6 -1.70 18.37 -4.83
C ARG A 6 -3.14 18.82 -5.06
N ALA A 7 -3.59 18.85 -6.31
CA ALA A 7 -4.99 19.17 -6.62
C ALA A 7 -5.99 18.20 -5.97
N ARG A 8 -5.55 16.99 -5.61
CA ARG A 8 -6.38 15.96 -4.93
C ARG A 8 -6.31 16.02 -3.42
N ASP A 9 -5.41 16.81 -2.82
CA ASP A 9 -5.22 16.87 -1.37
C ASP A 9 -6.49 17.30 -0.65
N GLN A 10 -7.25 18.23 -1.22
CA GLN A 10 -8.53 18.70 -0.67
C GLN A 10 -9.57 17.57 -0.50
N TYR A 11 -9.50 16.53 -1.34
CA TYR A 11 -10.43 15.38 -1.29
C TYR A 11 -9.85 14.19 -0.53
N ARG A 12 -8.52 14.04 -0.52
CA ARG A 12 -7.83 12.87 0.05
C ARG A 12 -7.23 13.13 1.41
N ARG A 13 -7.13 14.39 1.79
CA ARG A 13 -6.68 14.87 3.11
C ARG A 13 -5.50 14.04 3.65
N PRO A 14 -4.33 14.08 3.01
CA PRO A 14 -3.23 13.17 3.35
C PRO A 14 -2.77 13.29 4.80
N ALA A 15 -2.66 14.50 5.34
CA ALA A 15 -2.22 14.69 6.72
C ALA A 15 -3.21 14.09 7.72
N GLU A 16 -4.50 14.34 7.53
CA GLU A 16 -5.57 13.80 8.38
C GLU A 16 -5.67 12.28 8.23
N THR A 17 -5.40 11.75 7.01
CA THR A 17 -5.37 10.31 6.76
C THR A 17 -4.22 9.65 7.52
N LEU A 18 -2.99 10.20 7.46
CA LEU A 18 -1.85 9.67 8.20
C LEU A 18 -2.09 9.73 9.72
N ALA A 19 -2.61 10.86 10.21
CA ALA A 19 -2.93 11.04 11.63
C ALA A 19 -4.01 10.03 12.09
N PHE A 20 -5.06 9.84 11.29
CA PHE A 20 -6.12 8.88 11.57
C PHE A 20 -5.61 7.45 11.70
N PHE A 21 -4.73 7.03 10.79
CA PHE A 21 -4.12 5.70 10.83
C PHE A 21 -2.90 5.62 11.76
N GLN A 22 -2.60 6.68 12.48
CA GLN A 22 -1.47 6.76 13.40
C GLN A 22 -0.15 6.33 12.73
N VAL A 23 0.09 6.83 11.53
CA VAL A 23 1.31 6.52 10.78
C VAL A 23 2.45 7.44 11.23
N GLU A 24 3.39 6.87 11.95
CA GLU A 24 4.56 7.59 12.45
C GLU A 24 5.78 7.41 11.52
N PRO A 25 6.72 8.35 11.51
CA PRO A 25 7.88 8.33 10.59
C PRO A 25 8.81 7.12 10.75
N ASN A 26 8.86 6.51 11.93
CA ASN A 26 9.73 5.38 12.27
C ASN A 26 9.09 4.01 12.03
N MET A 27 7.87 3.98 11.49
CA MET A 27 7.14 2.74 11.24
C MET A 27 7.56 2.04 9.96
N THR A 28 7.38 0.74 9.94
CA THR A 28 7.31 -0.06 8.71
C THR A 28 5.88 -0.06 8.20
N VAL A 29 5.65 0.59 7.06
CA VAL A 29 4.32 0.74 6.46
C VAL A 29 4.25 0.02 5.13
N ALA A 30 3.29 -0.88 4.99
CA ALA A 30 3.00 -1.59 3.76
C ALA A 30 1.75 -1.01 3.08
N GLU A 31 1.82 -0.72 1.78
CA GLU A 31 0.70 -0.26 0.95
C GLU A 31 0.30 -1.35 -0.03
N TYR A 32 -0.94 -1.85 0.08
CA TYR A 32 -1.49 -2.79 -0.88
C TYR A 32 -2.08 -2.08 -2.09
N GLY A 33 -1.72 -2.54 -3.28
CA GLY A 33 -2.31 -2.07 -4.52
C GLY A 33 -2.11 -0.57 -4.75
N PRO A 34 -0.87 -0.04 -4.73
CA PRO A 34 -0.60 1.40 -4.79
C PRO A 34 -1.13 2.08 -6.06
N GLY A 35 -1.50 1.32 -7.09
CA GLY A 35 -2.10 1.79 -8.33
C GLY A 35 -1.29 2.91 -8.98
N GLY A 36 -1.86 4.10 -9.12
CA GLY A 36 -1.15 5.27 -9.65
C GLY A 36 -0.17 5.94 -8.66
N ALA A 37 0.16 5.27 -7.55
CA ALA A 37 1.15 5.67 -6.55
C ALA A 37 0.90 7.06 -5.92
N TRP A 38 -0.37 7.47 -5.76
CA TRP A 38 -0.65 8.77 -5.14
C TRP A 38 -0.32 8.77 -3.65
N TYR A 39 -0.80 7.76 -2.90
CA TYR A 39 -0.47 7.63 -1.48
C TYR A 39 0.99 7.24 -1.28
N THR A 40 1.59 6.43 -2.15
CA THR A 40 3.02 6.14 -2.16
C THR A 40 3.86 7.41 -2.07
N ARG A 41 3.52 8.44 -2.90
CA ARG A 41 4.23 9.74 -2.90
C ARG A 41 3.96 10.62 -1.66
N VAL A 42 3.11 10.17 -0.76
CA VAL A 42 2.92 10.75 0.58
C VAL A 42 3.63 9.88 1.62
N LEU A 43 3.36 8.58 1.62
CA LEU A 43 3.86 7.62 2.60
C LEU A 43 5.38 7.43 2.52
N ALA A 44 5.91 7.15 1.34
CA ALA A 44 7.33 6.86 1.19
C ALA A 44 8.22 8.00 1.72
N PRO A 45 8.06 9.28 1.30
CA PRO A 45 8.87 10.36 1.87
C PRO A 45 8.60 10.63 3.34
N TRP A 46 7.46 10.20 3.89
CA TRP A 46 7.15 10.34 5.31
C TRP A 46 7.88 9.33 6.18
N VAL A 47 7.89 8.04 5.76
CA VAL A 47 8.43 6.97 6.60
C VAL A 47 9.88 6.58 6.25
N MET A 48 10.29 6.59 4.98
CA MET A 48 11.61 6.08 4.55
C MET A 48 12.82 6.73 5.23
N PRO A 49 12.81 8.00 5.67
CA PRO A 49 13.96 8.58 6.38
C PRO A 49 14.26 7.94 7.73
N GLN A 50 13.28 7.33 8.40
CA GLN A 50 13.42 6.76 9.75
C GLN A 50 12.84 5.36 9.90
N GLY A 51 11.94 4.98 9.01
CA GLY A 51 11.25 3.71 8.98
C GLY A 51 11.41 3.03 7.62
N LYS A 52 10.39 2.25 7.23
CA LYS A 52 10.41 1.50 5.96
C LYS A 52 9.07 1.64 5.24
N TYR A 53 9.11 1.83 3.93
CA TYR A 53 7.96 1.75 3.05
C TYR A 53 8.04 0.49 2.19
N ILE A 54 6.95 -0.25 2.15
CA ILE A 54 6.81 -1.48 1.36
C ILE A 54 5.56 -1.35 0.49
N ALA A 55 5.68 -1.57 -0.82
CA ALA A 55 4.54 -1.73 -1.71
C ALA A 55 4.31 -3.20 -2.00
N PHE A 56 3.05 -3.63 -2.07
CA PHE A 56 2.77 -4.99 -2.51
C PHE A 56 1.46 -5.10 -3.28
N ASN A 57 1.40 -6.10 -4.15
CA ASN A 57 0.22 -6.46 -4.93
C ASN A 57 -0.15 -7.93 -4.68
N GLY A 58 -1.34 -8.32 -5.16
CA GLY A 58 -1.69 -9.75 -5.21
C GLY A 58 -0.86 -10.46 -6.28
N ASP A 59 -0.75 -11.78 -6.13
CA ASP A 59 -0.09 -12.70 -7.04
C ASP A 59 -0.58 -12.50 -8.48
N SER A 60 0.35 -12.20 -9.39
CA SER A 60 0.06 -11.99 -10.80
C SER A 60 -0.18 -13.30 -11.55
N ASP A 61 0.36 -14.41 -11.07
CA ASP A 61 0.18 -15.72 -11.68
C ASP A 61 -1.19 -16.35 -11.33
N ALA A 62 -1.77 -15.97 -10.20
CA ALA A 62 -3.11 -16.39 -9.81
C ALA A 62 -4.25 -15.66 -10.54
N ARG A 63 -3.94 -14.74 -11.46
CA ARG A 63 -4.94 -13.90 -12.16
C ARG A 63 -5.18 -14.35 -13.60
N SER A 64 -6.41 -14.13 -14.07
CA SER A 64 -6.74 -14.23 -15.48
C SER A 64 -6.66 -12.85 -16.15
N TYR A 65 -6.09 -12.81 -17.35
CA TYR A 65 -5.90 -11.56 -18.11
C TYR A 65 -6.64 -11.60 -19.45
N ASN A 66 -7.18 -10.46 -19.85
CA ASN A 66 -7.87 -10.32 -21.13
C ASN A 66 -6.90 -10.18 -22.33
N SER A 67 -5.62 -9.93 -22.05
CA SER A 67 -4.58 -9.81 -23.08
C SER A 67 -3.18 -10.08 -22.53
N ARG A 68 -2.28 -10.54 -23.41
CA ARG A 68 -0.86 -10.72 -23.10
C ARG A 68 -0.18 -9.43 -22.63
N ALA A 69 -0.64 -8.29 -23.11
CA ALA A 69 -0.10 -6.99 -22.70
C ALA A 69 -0.47 -6.64 -21.24
N GLN A 70 -1.67 -7.03 -20.78
CA GLN A 70 -2.07 -6.87 -19.39
C GLN A 70 -1.27 -7.80 -18.48
N GLU A 71 -1.13 -9.06 -18.87
CA GLU A 71 -0.33 -10.04 -18.14
C GLU A 71 1.12 -9.58 -17.98
N ALA A 72 1.78 -9.19 -19.10
CA ALA A 72 3.15 -8.71 -19.07
C ALA A 72 3.34 -7.49 -18.16
N ARG A 73 2.36 -6.56 -18.13
CA ARG A 73 2.40 -5.41 -17.22
C ARG A 73 2.25 -5.80 -15.75
N ALA A 74 1.41 -6.80 -15.46
CA ALA A 74 1.22 -7.29 -14.10
C ALA A 74 2.51 -7.94 -13.60
N LYS A 75 3.09 -8.87 -14.37
CA LYS A 75 4.33 -9.55 -14.04
C LYS A 75 5.56 -8.63 -13.93
N ALA A 76 5.57 -7.53 -14.68
CA ALA A 76 6.64 -6.52 -14.59
C ALA A 76 6.39 -5.46 -13.51
N TRP A 77 5.30 -5.55 -12.74
CA TRP A 77 4.91 -4.49 -11.82
C TRP A 77 5.96 -4.24 -10.74
N THR A 78 6.46 -5.27 -10.09
CA THR A 78 7.41 -5.17 -8.97
C THR A 78 8.66 -4.39 -9.37
N GLU A 79 9.29 -4.76 -10.47
CA GLU A 79 10.51 -4.11 -10.96
C GLU A 79 10.24 -2.66 -11.43
N ASN A 80 9.16 -2.46 -12.18
CA ASN A 80 8.77 -1.13 -12.64
C ASN A 80 8.43 -0.20 -11.47
N PHE A 81 7.80 -0.73 -10.41
CA PHE A 81 7.43 0.04 -9.24
C PHE A 81 8.67 0.42 -8.41
N LYS A 82 9.58 -0.52 -8.16
CA LYS A 82 10.86 -0.25 -7.48
C LYS A 82 11.62 0.87 -8.18
N LYS A 83 11.80 0.75 -9.50
CA LYS A 83 12.45 1.79 -10.31
C LYS A 83 11.76 3.15 -10.17
N ALA A 84 10.43 3.20 -10.30
CA ALA A 84 9.68 4.43 -10.17
C ALA A 84 9.77 5.03 -8.76
N LEU A 85 9.89 4.20 -7.72
CA LEU A 85 10.07 4.63 -6.35
C LEU A 85 11.45 5.27 -6.15
N VAL A 86 12.51 4.64 -6.63
CA VAL A 86 13.89 5.19 -6.63
C VAL A 86 13.93 6.53 -7.38
N ASP A 87 13.42 6.56 -8.62
CA ASP A 87 13.42 7.77 -9.45
C ASP A 87 12.65 8.94 -8.81
N SER A 88 11.59 8.65 -8.06
CA SER A 88 10.73 9.66 -7.45
C SER A 88 11.15 10.11 -6.05
N SER A 89 11.84 9.25 -5.30
CA SER A 89 12.26 9.52 -3.92
C SER A 89 13.67 10.09 -3.84
N GLY A 90 14.52 9.79 -4.83
CA GLY A 90 15.95 10.07 -4.80
C GLY A 90 16.73 9.20 -3.80
N MET A 91 16.10 8.15 -3.25
CA MET A 91 16.72 7.20 -2.33
C MET A 91 17.32 6.03 -3.12
N GLY A 92 18.31 5.35 -2.54
CA GLY A 92 18.93 4.18 -3.17
C GLY A 92 17.98 3.00 -3.34
N GLU A 93 18.35 2.06 -4.18
CA GLU A 93 17.57 0.85 -4.47
C GLU A 93 17.30 0.03 -3.21
N ASP A 94 18.18 0.04 -2.24
CA ASP A 94 18.07 -0.64 -0.94
C ASP A 94 16.83 -0.21 -0.13
N HIS A 95 16.27 0.96 -0.43
CA HIS A 95 15.06 1.49 0.21
C HIS A 95 13.78 1.24 -0.60
N ALA A 96 13.90 0.70 -1.81
CA ALA A 96 12.77 0.45 -2.70
C ALA A 96 12.26 -0.98 -2.53
N HIS A 97 11.31 -1.18 -1.63
CA HIS A 97 10.70 -2.48 -1.36
C HIS A 97 9.35 -2.60 -2.10
N ALA A 98 9.28 -3.57 -3.01
CA ALA A 98 8.02 -3.94 -3.67
C ALA A 98 8.00 -5.44 -3.94
N PHE A 99 6.87 -6.10 -3.67
CA PHE A 99 6.71 -7.56 -3.77
C PHE A 99 5.32 -7.91 -4.29
N GLU A 100 5.16 -9.08 -4.87
CA GLU A 100 3.87 -9.76 -4.92
C GLU A 100 3.66 -10.50 -3.58
N ILE A 101 2.41 -10.75 -3.21
CA ILE A 101 2.09 -11.24 -1.85
C ILE A 101 2.69 -12.60 -1.56
N ASP A 102 2.81 -13.44 -2.56
CA ASP A 102 3.40 -14.78 -2.53
C ASP A 102 4.95 -14.75 -2.58
N GLU A 103 5.54 -13.61 -2.96
CA GLU A 103 6.99 -13.39 -3.00
C GLU A 103 7.52 -12.54 -1.84
N MET A 104 6.69 -12.30 -0.82
CA MET A 104 7.11 -11.47 0.32
C MET A 104 8.23 -12.16 1.11
N PRO A 105 9.38 -11.51 1.30
CA PRO A 105 10.50 -12.09 2.03
C PRO A 105 10.15 -12.37 3.49
N GLU A 106 10.62 -13.50 4.03
CA GLU A 106 10.37 -13.90 5.44
C GLU A 106 10.83 -12.84 6.45
N GLU A 107 11.89 -12.08 6.14
CA GLU A 107 12.39 -11.01 7.00
C GLU A 107 11.44 -9.81 7.10
N VAL A 108 10.44 -9.71 6.23
CA VAL A 108 9.38 -8.69 6.30
C VAL A 108 8.25 -9.15 7.21
N GLU A 109 8.05 -10.47 7.33
CA GLU A 109 6.99 -11.04 8.13
C GLU A 109 7.09 -10.60 9.60
N GLY A 110 5.98 -10.17 10.18
CA GLY A 110 5.91 -9.69 11.55
C GLY A 110 6.65 -8.36 11.82
N THR A 111 7.22 -7.70 10.80
CA THR A 111 7.89 -6.40 10.97
C THR A 111 7.02 -5.21 10.59
N VAL A 112 5.92 -5.44 9.89
CA VAL A 112 5.01 -4.39 9.40
C VAL A 112 4.16 -3.85 10.54
N ASP A 113 4.24 -2.54 10.79
CA ASP A 113 3.44 -1.86 11.81
C ASP A 113 2.04 -1.49 11.32
N ARG A 114 1.91 -1.15 10.03
CA ARG A 114 0.64 -0.77 9.40
C ARG A 114 0.55 -1.32 7.99
N VAL A 115 -0.57 -1.93 7.66
CA VAL A 115 -0.96 -2.23 6.27
C VAL A 115 -2.05 -1.27 5.84
N LEU A 116 -1.82 -0.53 4.76
CA LEU A 116 -2.76 0.46 4.23
C LEU A 116 -3.33 -0.01 2.89
N ILE A 117 -4.64 -0.01 2.79
CA ILE A 117 -5.37 -0.44 1.60
C ILE A 117 -6.27 0.71 1.13
N PHE A 118 -5.85 1.41 0.07
CA PHE A 118 -6.60 2.55 -0.44
C PHE A 118 -7.44 2.15 -1.65
N ARG A 119 -8.79 2.17 -1.49
CA ARG A 119 -9.76 1.97 -2.57
C ARG A 119 -9.72 0.59 -3.25
N SER A 120 -9.03 -0.39 -2.70
CA SER A 120 -8.86 -1.73 -3.29
C SER A 120 -9.61 -2.82 -2.53
N MET A 121 -10.24 -2.51 -1.40
CA MET A 121 -10.89 -3.48 -0.51
C MET A 121 -12.02 -4.27 -1.18
N HIS A 122 -12.77 -3.65 -2.10
CA HIS A 122 -13.83 -4.34 -2.86
C HIS A 122 -13.26 -5.48 -3.72
N GLY A 123 -12.12 -5.25 -4.37
CA GLY A 123 -11.46 -6.27 -5.18
C GLY A 123 -11.00 -7.44 -4.33
N LEU A 124 -10.45 -7.16 -3.15
CA LEU A 124 -10.02 -8.18 -2.20
C LEU A 124 -11.19 -9.03 -1.69
N ALA A 125 -12.27 -8.37 -1.25
CA ALA A 125 -13.46 -9.06 -0.73
C ALA A 125 -14.14 -9.95 -1.78
N ASN A 126 -14.19 -9.50 -3.04
CA ASN A 126 -14.77 -10.27 -4.13
C ASN A 126 -13.89 -11.43 -4.61
N GLY A 127 -12.57 -11.33 -4.40
CA GLY A 127 -11.60 -12.34 -4.83
C GLY A 127 -11.26 -13.39 -3.78
N ASN A 128 -11.88 -13.36 -2.59
CA ASN A 128 -11.54 -14.19 -1.42
C ASN A 128 -10.04 -14.09 -1.01
N THR A 129 -9.37 -13.02 -1.42
CA THR A 129 -7.93 -12.78 -1.15
C THR A 129 -7.73 -11.77 -0.02
N ALA A 130 -8.81 -11.34 0.63
CA ALA A 130 -8.72 -10.39 1.73
C ALA A 130 -7.91 -10.97 2.90
N ASP A 131 -8.14 -12.22 3.26
CA ASP A 131 -7.45 -12.89 4.34
C ASP A 131 -5.95 -13.04 4.03
N ASP A 132 -5.58 -13.41 2.81
CA ASP A 132 -4.18 -13.53 2.39
C ASP A 132 -3.45 -12.19 2.48
N VAL A 133 -4.10 -11.10 2.08
CA VAL A 133 -3.54 -9.76 2.19
C VAL A 133 -3.45 -9.28 3.64
N LEU A 134 -4.47 -9.61 4.45
CA LEU A 134 -4.55 -9.17 5.85
C LEU A 134 -3.60 -9.95 6.76
N PHE A 135 -3.46 -11.26 6.53
CA PHE A 135 -2.66 -12.17 7.35
C PHE A 135 -1.30 -12.47 6.72
N GLY A 136 -1.20 -12.54 5.40
CA GLY A 136 0.06 -12.80 4.70
C GLY A 136 1.11 -11.70 4.89
N ALA A 137 0.69 -10.45 5.07
CA ALA A 137 1.60 -9.35 5.38
C ALA A 137 2.15 -9.39 6.83
N GLY A 138 1.72 -10.35 7.67
CA GLY A 138 2.22 -10.55 9.03
C GLY A 138 2.19 -9.29 9.91
N ALA A 139 1.23 -8.40 9.67
CA ALA A 139 1.15 -7.13 10.38
C ALA A 139 0.90 -7.35 11.87
N LYS A 140 1.77 -6.80 12.73
CA LYS A 140 1.61 -6.83 14.18
C LYS A 140 0.36 -6.10 14.65
N ASN A 141 -0.11 -5.10 13.90
CA ASN A 141 -1.28 -4.30 14.21
C ASN A 141 -1.86 -3.65 12.93
N THR A 142 -3.13 -3.87 12.71
CA THR A 142 -4.07 -3.01 12.01
C THR A 142 -3.91 -2.84 10.50
N VAL A 143 -4.80 -3.49 9.80
CA VAL A 143 -5.19 -3.14 8.43
C VAL A 143 -6.12 -1.94 8.45
N ALA A 144 -5.78 -0.92 7.67
CA ALA A 144 -6.59 0.27 7.54
C ALA A 144 -7.05 0.45 6.10
N SER A 145 -8.37 0.44 5.88
CA SER A 145 -8.97 0.64 4.56
C SER A 145 -9.78 1.94 4.52
N LEU A 146 -9.59 2.73 3.46
CA LEU A 146 -10.44 3.88 3.15
C LEU A 146 -11.26 3.63 1.90
N LYS A 147 -12.59 3.69 2.02
CA LYS A 147 -13.50 3.82 0.89
C LYS A 147 -13.61 5.28 0.45
N CYS A 148 -13.78 5.50 -0.84
CA CYS A 148 -14.09 6.82 -1.38
C CYS A 148 -15.46 7.25 -0.86
N GLY A 149 -15.53 8.34 -0.06
CA GLY A 149 -16.77 8.92 0.44
C GLY A 149 -17.22 8.54 1.84
N GLU A 150 -16.53 7.65 2.56
CA GLU A 150 -16.85 7.37 3.96
C GLU A 150 -16.21 8.44 4.88
N ARG A 151 -17.02 8.99 5.77
CA ARG A 151 -16.55 9.91 6.82
C ARG A 151 -15.82 9.13 7.91
N ALA A 152 -14.88 9.79 8.57
CA ALA A 152 -14.07 9.24 9.67
C ALA A 152 -14.91 8.57 10.78
N ASP A 153 -16.17 8.99 10.95
CA ASP A 153 -17.08 8.52 12.00
C ASP A 153 -17.48 7.02 11.85
N HIS A 154 -17.40 6.47 10.64
CA HIS A 154 -17.74 5.07 10.40
C HIS A 154 -16.58 4.11 10.73
N MET A 155 -15.36 4.58 10.66
CA MET A 155 -14.15 3.79 10.88
C MET A 155 -13.83 3.59 12.38
N GLN A 156 -14.28 4.48 13.27
CA GLN A 156 -14.18 4.29 14.71
C GLN A 156 -14.90 3.03 15.22
N ARG A 157 -15.92 2.56 14.51
CA ARG A 157 -16.67 1.35 14.89
C ARG A 157 -15.98 0.05 14.53
N LEU A 158 -15.12 0.04 13.50
CA LEU A 158 -14.34 -1.15 13.15
C LEU A 158 -13.17 -1.38 14.13
N HIS A 159 -12.70 -0.31 14.77
CA HIS A 159 -11.60 -0.38 15.75
C HIS A 159 -12.04 -0.93 17.13
N GLN A 160 -13.34 -1.00 17.39
CA GLN A 160 -13.89 -1.51 18.68
C GLN A 160 -14.26 -2.99 18.63
N HIS A 161 -14.11 -3.67 17.49
CA HIS A 161 -14.48 -5.07 17.28
C HIS A 161 -13.31 -5.98 16.85
N LEU A 162 -12.08 -5.48 16.86
CA LEU A 162 -10.84 -6.23 16.74
C LEU A 162 -10.02 -6.10 18.04
#